data_babb708105e6fb84749e1fb887b9c0ae
#
_entry.id   babb708105e6fb84749e1fb887b9c0ae
#
_cell.length_a   1.000
_cell.length_b   1.000
_cell.length_c   1.000
_cell.angle_alpha   90.00
_cell.angle_beta   90.00
_cell.angle_gamma   90.00
#
_symmetry.space_group_name_H-M   'P 1'
#
loop_
_entity.id
_entity.type
_entity.pdbx_description
1 polymer ?
#
loop_
_entity_poly.entity_id
_entity_poly.type
_entity_poly.pdbx_seq_one_letter_code
_entity_poly.pdbx_strand_id
1 'polypeptide(L)'
;GDVYKRQTVDRDEGFRSAFEGTAFEILETQYADGDAAKSKDAAANFISQGCVALFGANEGSCVGVGNAVAEDGNNIVAAGMDKSDAVIQLIKDGALICTMAQNPDVMGYEGMYAAITAINDGKVAPEYIDTGVSILNLDAVK
;
A
#
# COMPACT_ATOMS: atom_id res chain seq x y z
N GLY A 1 -15.74 6.18 -5.81
CA GLY A 1 -14.78 7.28 -5.63
C GLY A 1 -14.41 7.54 -4.18
N ASP A 2 -15.39 7.81 -3.32
CA ASP A 2 -15.09 8.24 -1.94
C ASP A 2 -14.56 7.12 -1.04
N VAL A 3 -15.00 5.89 -1.21
CA VAL A 3 -14.52 4.74 -0.42
C VAL A 3 -13.03 4.47 -0.71
N TYR A 4 -12.62 4.51 -1.96
CA TYR A 4 -11.21 4.30 -2.35
C TYR A 4 -10.29 5.42 -1.82
N LYS A 5 -10.74 6.67 -1.88
CA LYS A 5 -10.00 7.80 -1.30
C LYS A 5 -9.83 7.65 0.20
N ARG A 6 -10.87 7.23 0.92
CA ARG A 6 -10.83 7.00 2.36
C ARG A 6 -9.81 5.93 2.73
N GLN A 7 -9.81 4.78 2.04
CA GLN A 7 -8.82 3.72 2.30
C GLN A 7 -7.38 4.20 2.15
N THR A 8 -7.09 5.03 1.14
CA THR A 8 -5.74 5.57 0.93
C THR A 8 -5.35 6.55 2.04
N VAL A 9 -6.28 7.34 2.54
CA VAL A 9 -6.05 8.24 3.69
C VAL A 9 -5.79 7.42 4.96
N ASP A 10 -6.61 6.40 5.24
CA ASP A 10 -6.44 5.54 6.42
C ASP A 10 -5.08 4.83 6.41
N ARG A 11 -4.57 4.45 5.23
CA ARG A 11 -3.22 3.85 5.06
C ARG A 11 -2.11 4.85 5.32
N ASP A 12 -2.25 6.10 4.85
CA ASP A 12 -1.30 7.19 5.12
C ASP A 12 -1.28 7.53 6.62
N GLU A 13 -2.44 7.64 7.25
CA GLU A 13 -2.56 7.88 8.69
C GLU A 13 -1.92 6.74 9.50
N GLY A 14 -2.16 5.47 9.12
CA GLY A 14 -1.53 4.31 9.74
C GLY A 14 0.00 4.34 9.60
N PHE A 15 0.51 4.68 8.42
CA PHE A 15 1.94 4.85 8.19
C PHE A 15 2.51 5.95 9.10
N ARG A 16 1.90 7.12 9.15
CA ARG A 16 2.34 8.24 9.99
C ARG A 16 2.35 7.90 11.47
N SER A 17 1.30 7.21 11.95
CA SER A 17 1.18 6.83 13.35
C SER A 17 2.32 5.91 13.82
N ALA A 18 2.86 5.08 12.92
CA ALA A 18 3.99 4.21 13.25
C ALA A 18 5.29 4.96 13.57
N PHE A 19 5.39 6.23 13.18
CA PHE A 19 6.57 7.06 13.42
C PHE A 19 6.37 8.09 14.55
N GLU A 20 5.19 8.12 15.20
CA GLU A 20 4.94 8.99 16.33
C GLU A 20 5.94 8.72 17.46
N GLY A 21 6.53 9.76 18.00
CA GLY A 21 7.54 9.66 19.06
C GLY A 21 8.93 9.19 18.61
N THR A 22 9.15 9.00 17.30
CA THR A 22 10.48 8.73 16.73
C THR A 22 11.19 10.03 16.34
N ALA A 23 12.48 9.92 15.97
CA ALA A 23 13.27 11.04 15.46
C ALA A 23 13.07 11.28 13.94
N PHE A 24 12.24 10.51 13.28
CA PHE A 24 11.98 10.67 11.85
C PHE A 24 11.00 11.81 11.59
N GLU A 25 11.32 12.66 10.63
CA GLU A 25 10.43 13.68 10.09
C GLU A 25 9.68 13.09 8.88
N ILE A 26 8.35 13.19 8.90
CA ILE A 26 7.51 12.73 7.80
C ILE A 26 7.03 13.93 7.01
N LEU A 27 7.42 14.00 5.75
CA LEU A 27 7.02 15.07 4.84
C LEU A 27 5.53 14.96 4.48
N GLU A 28 4.98 16.02 3.90
CA GLU A 28 3.60 16.04 3.43
C GLU A 28 3.36 15.05 2.29
N THR A 29 2.21 14.37 2.32
CA THR A 29 1.83 13.39 1.31
C THR A 29 1.62 14.06 -0.04
N GLN A 30 2.19 13.48 -1.09
CA GLN A 30 1.95 13.88 -2.47
C GLN A 30 0.86 12.99 -3.09
N TYR A 31 -0.20 13.61 -3.58
CA TYR A 31 -1.34 12.90 -4.17
C TYR A 31 -1.16 12.79 -5.70
N ALA A 32 -1.12 11.57 -6.20
CA ALA A 32 -0.91 11.23 -7.60
C ALA A 32 -2.11 10.51 -8.25
N ASP A 33 -3.26 10.44 -7.57
CA ASP A 33 -4.50 9.81 -8.02
C ASP A 33 -4.34 8.34 -8.47
N GLY A 34 -3.37 7.62 -7.91
CA GLY A 34 -3.05 6.24 -8.27
C GLY A 34 -2.30 6.09 -9.59
N ASP A 35 -1.85 7.18 -10.19
CA ASP A 35 -1.05 7.19 -11.41
C ASP A 35 0.42 6.87 -11.08
N ALA A 36 0.96 5.80 -11.69
CA ALA A 36 2.31 5.34 -11.41
C ALA A 36 3.40 6.31 -11.91
N ALA A 37 3.18 7.01 -13.02
CA ALA A 37 4.14 7.97 -13.55
C ALA A 37 4.23 9.22 -12.65
N LYS A 38 3.09 9.79 -12.27
CA LYS A 38 3.05 10.91 -11.33
C LYS A 38 3.62 10.53 -9.95
N SER A 39 3.35 9.32 -9.49
CA SER A 39 3.90 8.80 -8.22
C SER A 39 5.41 8.64 -8.29
N LYS A 40 5.95 8.21 -9.43
CA LYS A 40 7.38 8.14 -9.67
C LYS A 40 8.04 9.51 -9.63
N ASP A 41 7.43 10.51 -10.28
CA ASP A 41 7.93 11.89 -10.26
C ASP A 41 7.92 12.47 -8.83
N ALA A 42 6.84 12.24 -8.06
CA ALA A 42 6.75 12.63 -6.66
C ALA A 42 7.82 11.93 -5.80
N ALA A 43 8.04 10.63 -6.01
CA ALA A 43 9.07 9.87 -5.31
C ALA A 43 10.48 10.38 -5.62
N ALA A 44 10.78 10.67 -6.89
CA ALA A 44 12.05 11.27 -7.29
C ALA A 44 12.28 12.64 -6.63
N ASN A 45 11.22 13.45 -6.48
CA ASN A 45 11.30 14.71 -5.75
C ASN A 45 11.64 14.49 -4.26
N PHE A 46 11.00 13.52 -3.60
CA PHE A 46 11.33 13.17 -2.21
C PHE A 46 12.77 12.68 -2.05
N ILE A 47 13.25 11.84 -2.97
CA ILE A 47 14.65 11.39 -3.00
C ILE A 47 15.59 12.59 -3.10
N SER A 48 15.30 13.52 -4.01
CA SER A 48 16.11 14.74 -4.19
C SER A 48 16.14 15.66 -2.96
N GLN A 49 15.12 15.59 -2.11
CA GLN A 49 15.03 16.30 -0.83
C GLN A 49 15.76 15.56 0.30
N GLY A 50 16.37 14.40 0.04
CA GLY A 50 17.12 13.62 1.01
C GLY A 50 16.24 12.67 1.86
N CYS A 51 15.04 12.32 1.41
CA CYS A 51 14.25 11.29 2.07
C CYS A 51 14.97 9.95 2.01
N VAL A 52 15.00 9.25 3.14
CA VAL A 52 15.65 7.94 3.30
C VAL A 52 14.69 6.77 3.20
N ALA A 53 13.38 7.06 3.21
CA ALA A 53 12.34 6.05 3.08
C ALA A 53 11.11 6.61 2.36
N LEU A 54 10.42 5.76 1.59
CA LEU A 54 9.19 6.09 0.85
C LEU A 54 8.11 5.03 1.06
N PHE A 55 6.86 5.46 1.03
CA PHE A 55 5.70 4.59 1.13
C PHE A 55 4.68 4.88 0.01
N GLY A 56 4.28 3.85 -0.72
CA GLY A 56 3.23 3.91 -1.74
C GLY A 56 1.91 3.40 -1.20
N ALA A 57 0.93 4.28 -0.97
CA ALA A 57 -0.33 3.96 -0.29
C ALA A 57 -1.38 3.20 -1.14
N ASN A 58 -1.10 2.91 -2.40
CA ASN A 58 -1.90 2.07 -3.31
C ASN A 58 -1.00 1.44 -4.38
N GLU A 59 -1.55 0.54 -5.21
CA GLU A 59 -0.77 -0.17 -6.23
C GLU A 59 -0.01 0.76 -7.17
N GLY A 60 -0.67 1.75 -7.74
CA GLY A 60 -0.03 2.70 -8.67
C GLY A 60 1.09 3.49 -8.01
N SER A 61 0.89 3.98 -6.79
CA SER A 61 1.95 4.67 -6.04
C SER A 61 3.06 3.72 -5.60
N CYS A 62 2.76 2.47 -5.26
CA CYS A 62 3.75 1.45 -4.95
C CYS A 62 4.67 1.17 -6.15
N VAL A 63 4.11 1.03 -7.35
CA VAL A 63 4.87 0.86 -8.59
C VAL A 63 5.70 2.10 -8.90
N GLY A 64 5.13 3.29 -8.76
CA GLY A 64 5.85 4.56 -8.98
C GLY A 64 7.03 4.74 -8.04
N VAL A 65 6.81 4.54 -6.74
CA VAL A 65 7.86 4.59 -5.71
C VAL A 65 8.95 3.56 -6.00
N GLY A 66 8.60 2.31 -6.25
CA GLY A 66 9.57 1.26 -6.55
C GLY A 66 10.42 1.56 -7.78
N ASN A 67 9.83 2.11 -8.84
CA ASN A 67 10.57 2.51 -10.04
C ASN A 67 11.53 3.68 -9.76
N ALA A 68 11.13 4.67 -8.96
CA ALA A 68 12.01 5.78 -8.59
C ALA A 68 13.20 5.29 -7.74
N VAL A 69 12.96 4.38 -6.81
CA VAL A 69 14.01 3.77 -5.97
C VAL A 69 14.98 2.94 -6.81
N ALA A 70 14.46 2.16 -7.78
CA ALA A 70 15.31 1.39 -8.70
C ALA A 70 16.22 2.31 -9.53
N GLU A 71 15.72 3.44 -10.00
CA GLU A 71 16.51 4.43 -10.75
C GLU A 71 17.55 5.15 -9.87
N ASP A 72 17.28 5.31 -8.57
CA ASP A 72 18.25 5.82 -7.59
C ASP A 72 19.29 4.75 -7.18
N GLY A 73 19.24 3.55 -7.73
CA GLY A 73 20.16 2.46 -7.42
C GLY A 73 19.85 1.74 -6.11
N ASN A 74 18.60 1.74 -5.67
CA ASN A 74 18.11 1.10 -4.43
C ASN A 74 18.79 1.63 -3.15
N ASN A 75 19.11 2.93 -3.11
CA ASN A 75 19.83 3.54 -1.99
C ASN A 75 18.92 3.90 -0.81
N ILE A 76 17.60 3.88 -0.99
CA ILE A 76 16.62 4.22 0.04
C ILE A 76 15.65 3.08 0.27
N VAL A 77 15.01 3.08 1.44
CA VAL A 77 14.03 2.06 1.82
C VAL A 77 12.66 2.40 1.23
N ALA A 78 12.00 1.42 0.62
CA ALA A 78 10.63 1.63 0.13
C ALA A 78 9.73 0.43 0.43
N ALA A 79 8.47 0.74 0.70
CA ALA A 79 7.39 -0.23 0.89
C ALA A 79 6.11 0.30 0.25
N GLY A 80 5.12 -0.56 0.07
CA GLY A 80 3.86 -0.13 -0.52
C GLY A 80 2.69 -1.06 -0.22
N MET A 81 1.64 -0.90 -1.00
CA MET A 81 0.39 -1.62 -0.89
C MET A 81 0.09 -2.42 -2.15
N ASP A 82 -0.78 -3.41 -1.97
CA ASP A 82 -1.34 -4.26 -3.01
C ASP A 82 -0.35 -5.26 -3.62
N LYS A 83 -0.84 -6.10 -4.53
CA LYS A 83 -0.08 -7.17 -5.16
C LYS A 83 -0.37 -7.21 -6.66
N SER A 84 0.67 -6.96 -7.44
CA SER A 84 0.66 -7.19 -8.89
C SER A 84 2.01 -7.75 -9.32
N ASP A 85 2.11 -8.22 -10.55
CA ASP A 85 3.37 -8.74 -11.09
C ASP A 85 4.47 -7.67 -11.06
N ALA A 86 4.11 -6.41 -11.33
CA ALA A 86 5.03 -5.29 -11.26
C ALA A 86 5.57 -5.06 -9.84
N VAL A 87 4.71 -5.06 -8.83
CA VAL A 87 5.11 -4.92 -7.42
C VAL A 87 5.99 -6.08 -6.98
N ILE A 88 5.62 -7.32 -7.34
CA ILE A 88 6.41 -8.51 -7.04
C ILE A 88 7.81 -8.44 -7.67
N GLN A 89 7.90 -7.96 -8.93
CA GLN A 89 9.19 -7.80 -9.60
C GLN A 89 10.05 -6.75 -8.88
N LEU A 90 9.49 -5.62 -8.47
CA LEU A 90 10.21 -4.59 -7.72
C LEU A 90 10.74 -5.09 -6.36
N ILE A 91 10.04 -6.02 -5.71
CA ILE A 91 10.56 -6.69 -4.50
C ILE A 91 11.74 -7.60 -4.85
N LYS A 92 11.62 -8.38 -5.93
CA LYS A 92 12.70 -9.28 -6.39
C LYS A 92 13.96 -8.50 -6.80
N ASP A 93 13.79 -7.33 -7.38
CA ASP A 93 14.87 -6.43 -7.81
C ASP A 93 15.46 -5.60 -6.64
N GLY A 94 14.87 -5.71 -5.43
CA GLY A 94 15.33 -5.02 -4.23
C GLY A 94 14.93 -3.54 -4.14
N ALA A 95 14.09 -3.05 -5.05
CA ALA A 95 13.57 -1.69 -5.02
C ALA A 95 12.49 -1.47 -3.94
N LEU A 96 11.78 -2.53 -3.58
CA LEU A 96 10.85 -2.56 -2.46
C LEU A 96 11.27 -3.63 -1.46
N ILE A 97 11.22 -3.31 -0.17
CA ILE A 97 11.49 -4.30 0.88
C ILE A 97 10.30 -5.22 1.12
N CYS A 98 9.09 -4.70 0.95
CA CYS A 98 7.84 -5.45 1.08
C CYS A 98 6.66 -4.68 0.48
N THR A 99 5.54 -5.39 0.35
CA THR A 99 4.22 -4.81 0.13
C THR A 99 3.19 -5.41 1.09
N MET A 100 2.17 -4.65 1.43
CA MET A 100 1.01 -5.10 2.19
C MET A 100 -0.10 -5.49 1.19
N ALA A 101 -0.31 -6.78 1.00
CA ALA A 101 -1.33 -7.32 0.10
C ALA A 101 -2.63 -7.59 0.86
N GLN A 102 -3.74 -7.15 0.30
CA GLN A 102 -5.08 -7.51 0.78
C GLN A 102 -5.35 -8.99 0.51
N ASN A 103 -6.32 -9.57 1.22
CA ASN A 103 -6.77 -10.96 1.04
C ASN A 103 -8.10 -10.99 0.27
N PRO A 104 -8.10 -10.86 -1.07
CA PRO A 104 -9.32 -10.74 -1.88
C PRO A 104 -10.20 -11.98 -1.84
N ASP A 105 -9.63 -13.15 -1.63
CA ASP A 105 -10.35 -14.40 -1.44
C ASP A 105 -11.17 -14.37 -0.15
N VAL A 106 -10.59 -13.93 0.97
CA VAL A 106 -11.30 -13.73 2.24
C VAL A 106 -12.37 -12.66 2.10
N MET A 107 -12.05 -11.53 1.45
CA MET A 107 -13.02 -10.45 1.20
C MET A 107 -14.23 -10.93 0.40
N GLY A 108 -14.01 -11.71 -0.65
CA GLY A 108 -15.07 -12.30 -1.47
C GLY A 108 -15.94 -13.30 -0.69
N TYR A 109 -15.30 -14.17 0.08
CA TYR A 109 -15.98 -15.17 0.91
C TYR A 109 -16.86 -14.51 1.99
N GLU A 110 -16.28 -13.64 2.80
CA GLU A 110 -16.99 -12.97 3.90
C GLU A 110 -18.10 -12.06 3.39
N GLY A 111 -17.88 -11.34 2.30
CA GLY A 111 -18.90 -10.52 1.66
C GLY A 111 -20.09 -11.33 1.17
N MET A 112 -19.87 -12.47 0.52
CA MET A 112 -20.93 -13.36 0.08
C MET A 112 -21.64 -14.02 1.26
N TYR A 113 -20.92 -14.46 2.27
CA TYR A 113 -21.50 -15.05 3.48
C TYR A 113 -22.41 -14.05 4.20
N ALA A 114 -21.96 -12.80 4.34
CA ALA A 114 -22.76 -11.72 4.92
C ALA A 114 -24.07 -11.47 4.12
N ALA A 115 -23.98 -11.46 2.78
CA ALA A 115 -25.14 -11.28 1.92
C ALA A 115 -26.16 -12.44 2.05
N ILE A 116 -25.70 -13.69 2.07
CA ILE A 116 -26.56 -14.88 2.25
C ILE A 116 -27.24 -14.85 3.62
N THR A 117 -26.49 -14.50 4.68
CA THR A 117 -27.04 -14.37 6.04
C THR A 117 -28.11 -13.30 6.10
N ALA A 118 -27.89 -12.17 5.45
CA ALA A 118 -28.90 -11.10 5.40
C ALA A 118 -30.19 -11.54 4.69
N ILE A 119 -30.08 -12.31 3.60
CA ILE A 119 -31.22 -12.83 2.85
C ILE A 119 -32.02 -13.87 3.67
N ASN A 120 -31.31 -14.81 4.31
CA ASN A 120 -31.95 -15.93 4.99
C ASN A 120 -32.50 -15.57 6.37
N ASP A 121 -31.74 -14.81 7.13
CA ASP A 121 -32.00 -14.56 8.56
C ASP A 121 -32.47 -13.13 8.84
N GLY A 122 -32.50 -12.26 7.83
CA GLY A 122 -32.80 -10.84 7.99
C GLY A 122 -31.78 -10.08 8.86
N LYS A 123 -30.61 -10.68 9.11
CA LYS A 123 -29.56 -10.08 9.92
C LYS A 123 -28.60 -9.31 9.03
N VAL A 124 -28.34 -8.07 9.38
CA VAL A 124 -27.30 -7.26 8.74
C VAL A 124 -25.94 -7.71 9.28
N ALA A 125 -24.96 -7.84 8.40
CA ALA A 125 -23.58 -8.10 8.78
C ALA A 125 -23.03 -7.01 9.73
N PRO A 126 -22.00 -7.31 10.53
CA PRO A 126 -21.28 -6.27 11.26
C PRO A 126 -20.88 -5.14 10.33
N GLU A 127 -20.84 -3.91 10.85
CA GLU A 127 -20.40 -2.74 10.09
C GLU A 127 -18.97 -2.90 9.53
N TYR A 128 -18.15 -3.69 10.24
CA TYR A 128 -16.76 -3.95 9.89
C TYR A 128 -16.42 -5.44 10.04
N ILE A 129 -15.80 -5.99 9.00
CA ILE A 129 -15.22 -7.33 9.00
C ILE A 129 -13.75 -7.20 8.61
N ASP A 130 -12.85 -7.51 9.54
CA ASP A 130 -11.42 -7.54 9.25
C ASP A 130 -11.08 -8.75 8.38
N THR A 131 -10.64 -8.50 7.16
CA THR A 131 -10.24 -9.54 6.21
C THR A 131 -8.72 -9.79 6.19
N GLY A 132 -7.99 -9.08 7.05
CA GLY A 132 -6.56 -9.20 7.22
C GLY A 132 -5.72 -8.62 6.07
N VAL A 133 -4.42 -8.58 6.30
CA VAL A 133 -3.39 -8.14 5.34
C VAL A 133 -2.21 -9.11 5.41
N SER A 134 -1.66 -9.47 4.26
CA SER A 134 -0.46 -10.29 4.14
C SER A 134 0.75 -9.41 3.78
N ILE A 135 1.84 -9.53 4.55
CA ILE A 135 3.11 -8.85 4.22
C ILE A 135 3.90 -9.76 3.28
N LEU A 136 4.14 -9.27 2.07
CA LEU A 136 4.95 -9.96 1.07
C LEU A 136 6.31 -9.27 0.97
N ASN A 137 7.34 -9.96 1.41
CA ASN A 137 8.75 -9.60 1.28
C ASN A 137 9.46 -10.53 0.28
N LEU A 138 10.76 -10.39 0.12
CA LEU A 138 11.53 -11.21 -0.80
C LEU A 138 11.39 -12.72 -0.54
N ASP A 139 11.29 -13.15 0.72
CA ASP A 139 11.16 -14.57 1.05
C ASP A 139 9.78 -15.14 0.68
N ALA A 140 8.75 -14.30 0.73
CA ALA A 140 7.38 -14.69 0.37
C ALA A 140 7.13 -14.71 -1.15
N VAL A 141 8.00 -14.09 -1.96
CA VAL A 141 7.82 -13.95 -3.43
C VAL A 141 8.87 -14.69 -4.27
N LYS A 142 9.72 -15.48 -3.65
CA LYS A 142 10.73 -16.35 -4.32
C LYS A 142 10.07 -17.44 -5.13
#